data_e44a77f46b00c01e3f49ad9bb99d4b57
#
_entry.id   e44a77f46b00c01e3f49ad9bb99d4b57
#
_cell.length_a   1.000
_cell.length_b   1.000
_cell.length_c   1.000
_cell.angle_alpha   90.00
_cell.angle_beta   90.00
_cell.angle_gamma   90.00
#
_symmetry.space_group_name_H-M   'P 1'
#
loop_
_entity.id
_entity.type
_entity.pdbx_description
1 polymer ?
#
loop_
_entity_poly.entity_id
_entity_poly.type
_entity_poly.pdbx_seq_one_letter_code
_entity_poly.pdbx_strand_id
1 'polypeptide(L)'
;NTAREKTDRLYFIIDEAHRGMQGRAAGTATTIMQRFIKGSEAHKLSPVPVVIGMSATAERFNALVGNDTTSTLYKIVISAAQVRASGLLKDRIVITYPDDPTKHNDMVLLQAATDEWKNKCEHWYQYTYEQHYANVNPVFVIQVLAGSGDKISDTNLDDVIAKVEERIGDRFKENEVVHTFGSTGTISINGLNVPHVEPVDIADDRRIK
;
A
#
# COMPACT_ATOMS: atom_id res chain seq x y z
N ASN A 1 -0.77 7.80 -30.69
CA ASN A 1 -1.47 8.64 -31.66
C ASN A 1 -2.89 8.10 -31.99
N THR A 2 -3.08 6.81 -32.15
CA THR A 2 -4.36 6.19 -32.53
C THR A 2 -5.54 6.51 -31.60
N ALA A 3 -5.29 6.64 -30.27
CA ALA A 3 -6.32 7.02 -29.32
C ALA A 3 -6.78 8.48 -29.49
N ARG A 4 -5.92 9.36 -30.04
CA ARG A 4 -6.23 10.77 -30.25
C ARG A 4 -7.01 11.05 -31.53
N GLU A 5 -7.02 10.15 -32.48
CA GLU A 5 -7.83 10.25 -33.70
C GLU A 5 -9.34 10.07 -33.39
N LYS A 6 -9.66 9.62 -32.15
CA LYS A 6 -11.02 9.43 -31.64
C LYS A 6 -11.33 10.38 -30.48
N THR A 7 -10.83 11.62 -30.53
CA THR A 7 -10.91 12.59 -29.42
C THR A 7 -12.33 12.87 -28.95
N ASP A 8 -13.31 12.79 -29.79
CA ASP A 8 -14.74 12.97 -29.47
C ASP A 8 -15.34 11.86 -28.62
N ARG A 9 -14.64 10.73 -28.47
CA ARG A 9 -15.07 9.53 -27.71
C ARG A 9 -14.07 9.09 -26.67
N LEU A 10 -13.08 9.90 -26.35
CA LEU A 10 -12.04 9.53 -25.40
C LEU A 10 -12.42 9.95 -23.98
N TYR A 11 -12.50 8.97 -23.09
CA TYR A 11 -12.57 9.16 -21.64
C TYR A 11 -11.19 8.85 -21.06
N PHE A 12 -10.68 9.73 -20.22
CA PHE A 12 -9.41 9.52 -19.53
C PHE A 12 -9.66 9.40 -18.02
N ILE A 13 -9.46 8.21 -17.48
CA ILE A 13 -9.65 7.90 -16.07
C ILE A 13 -8.28 7.83 -15.41
N ILE A 14 -8.08 8.60 -14.34
CA ILE A 14 -6.84 8.68 -13.59
C ILE A 14 -7.14 8.22 -12.17
N ASP A 15 -6.62 7.05 -11.79
CA ASP A 15 -6.62 6.61 -10.42
C ASP A 15 -5.41 7.18 -9.69
N GLU A 16 -5.54 7.43 -8.38
CA GLU A 16 -4.51 8.07 -7.56
C GLU A 16 -3.96 9.35 -8.21
N ALA A 17 -4.85 10.22 -8.68
CA ALA A 17 -4.54 11.41 -9.47
C ALA A 17 -3.54 12.39 -8.79
N HIS A 18 -3.19 12.14 -7.54
CA HIS A 18 -2.17 12.88 -6.78
C HIS A 18 -0.74 12.32 -6.96
N ARG A 19 -0.57 11.10 -7.48
CA ARG A 19 0.76 10.48 -7.65
C ARG A 19 1.54 11.15 -8.76
N GLY A 20 2.87 11.15 -8.65
CA GLY A 20 3.77 11.73 -9.63
C GLY A 20 3.92 13.26 -9.56
N MET A 21 3.35 13.92 -8.54
CA MET A 21 3.37 15.40 -8.41
C MET A 21 4.37 15.92 -7.39
N GLN A 22 5.34 15.11 -6.97
CA GLN A 22 6.38 15.50 -6.00
C GLN A 22 7.80 15.34 -6.57
N GLY A 23 8.68 16.32 -6.29
CA GLY A 23 10.09 16.30 -6.67
C GLY A 23 10.38 16.82 -8.10
N ARG A 24 11.66 16.77 -8.53
CA ARG A 24 12.09 17.21 -9.87
C ARG A 24 11.41 16.44 -11.00
N ALA A 25 11.23 15.14 -10.84
CA ALA A 25 10.52 14.30 -11.80
C ALA A 25 9.02 14.62 -11.86
N ALA A 26 8.43 15.09 -10.77
CA ALA A 26 7.04 15.50 -10.70
C ALA A 26 6.73 16.69 -11.61
N GLY A 27 7.63 17.67 -11.70
CA GLY A 27 7.45 18.84 -12.59
C GLY A 27 7.32 18.42 -14.05
N THR A 28 8.15 17.49 -14.51
CA THR A 28 8.09 16.95 -15.89
C THR A 28 6.83 16.11 -16.10
N ALA A 29 6.49 15.22 -15.16
CA ALA A 29 5.30 14.39 -15.25
C ALA A 29 4.03 15.23 -15.25
N THR A 30 3.95 16.25 -14.39
CA THR A 30 2.85 17.21 -14.35
C THR A 30 2.70 17.91 -15.68
N THR A 31 3.78 18.35 -16.29
CA THR A 31 3.76 19.01 -17.60
C THR A 31 3.24 18.07 -18.70
N ILE A 32 3.65 16.80 -18.70
CA ILE A 32 3.18 15.80 -19.67
C ILE A 32 1.68 15.55 -19.47
N MET A 33 1.23 15.34 -18.23
CA MET A 33 -0.17 15.12 -17.92
C MET A 33 -1.03 16.34 -18.24
N GLN A 34 -0.57 17.55 -17.92
CA GLN A 34 -1.27 18.78 -18.27
C GLN A 34 -1.43 18.93 -19.77
N ARG A 35 -0.38 18.68 -20.55
CA ARG A 35 -0.44 18.72 -22.03
C ARG A 35 -1.38 17.66 -22.58
N PHE A 36 -1.42 16.49 -21.96
CA PHE A 36 -2.32 15.43 -22.38
C PHE A 36 -3.78 15.79 -22.10
N ILE A 37 -4.08 16.32 -20.92
CA ILE A 37 -5.44 16.68 -20.49
C ILE A 37 -5.92 17.94 -21.22
N LYS A 38 -5.13 19.02 -21.17
CA LYS A 38 -5.51 20.34 -21.69
C LYS A 38 -5.24 20.52 -23.18
N GLY A 39 -4.53 19.60 -23.80
CA GLY A 39 -3.99 19.78 -25.12
C GLY A 39 -2.75 20.67 -25.14
N SER A 40 -2.21 20.91 -26.32
CA SER A 40 -1.06 21.80 -26.55
C SER A 40 -0.99 22.20 -28.02
N GLU A 41 -1.19 23.45 -28.28
CA GLU A 41 -1.08 23.99 -29.66
C GLU A 41 0.33 23.76 -30.23
N ALA A 42 1.37 24.01 -29.42
CA ALA A 42 2.76 23.81 -29.83
C ALA A 42 3.06 22.35 -30.25
N HIS A 43 2.31 21.40 -29.73
CA HIS A 43 2.47 19.96 -30.04
C HIS A 43 1.34 19.43 -30.91
N LYS A 44 0.45 20.28 -31.42
CA LYS A 44 -0.75 19.92 -32.19
C LYS A 44 -1.61 18.84 -31.47
N LEU A 45 -1.81 19.02 -30.18
CA LEU A 45 -2.55 18.11 -29.35
C LEU A 45 -3.87 18.73 -28.94
N SER A 46 -4.99 18.10 -29.31
CA SER A 46 -6.32 18.49 -28.80
C SER A 46 -6.50 18.09 -27.34
N PRO A 47 -7.27 18.83 -26.53
CA PRO A 47 -7.59 18.43 -25.17
C PRO A 47 -8.42 17.13 -25.15
N VAL A 48 -8.35 16.39 -24.05
CA VAL A 48 -9.20 15.24 -23.84
C VAL A 48 -10.58 15.72 -23.38
N PRO A 49 -11.68 15.30 -24.02
CA PRO A 49 -12.99 15.88 -23.77
C PRO A 49 -13.54 15.55 -22.36
N VAL A 50 -13.25 14.37 -21.85
CA VAL A 50 -13.70 13.94 -20.51
C VAL A 50 -12.56 13.34 -19.73
N VAL A 51 -12.26 13.94 -18.58
CA VAL A 51 -11.24 13.45 -17.65
C VAL A 51 -11.89 13.18 -16.30
N ILE A 52 -11.71 11.99 -15.77
CA ILE A 52 -12.20 11.56 -14.45
C ILE A 52 -10.97 11.29 -13.57
N GLY A 53 -10.77 12.11 -12.56
CA GLY A 53 -9.72 11.90 -11.56
C GLY A 53 -10.30 11.35 -10.26
N MET A 54 -9.71 10.26 -9.75
CA MET A 54 -10.01 9.70 -8.45
C MET A 54 -8.82 9.93 -7.52
N SER A 55 -9.05 10.49 -6.34
CA SER A 55 -8.00 10.76 -5.37
C SER A 55 -8.56 11.00 -3.97
N ALA A 56 -7.85 10.55 -2.96
CA ALA A 56 -8.12 10.92 -1.58
C ALA A 56 -7.79 12.40 -1.27
N THR A 57 -6.92 13.03 -2.09
CA THR A 57 -6.47 14.44 -1.96
C THR A 57 -6.76 15.21 -3.24
N ALA A 58 -7.97 15.77 -3.33
CA ALA A 58 -8.45 16.46 -4.55
C ALA A 58 -7.68 17.73 -4.88
N GLU A 59 -7.02 18.37 -3.90
CA GLU A 59 -6.29 19.64 -4.08
C GLU A 59 -5.20 19.51 -5.15
N ARG A 60 -4.50 18.40 -5.18
CA ARG A 60 -3.41 18.15 -6.14
C ARG A 60 -3.93 17.94 -7.56
N PHE A 61 -5.06 17.26 -7.70
CA PHE A 61 -5.72 17.11 -8.99
C PHE A 61 -6.27 18.45 -9.48
N ASN A 62 -6.87 19.24 -8.60
CA ASN A 62 -7.34 20.59 -8.91
C ASN A 62 -6.18 21.50 -9.38
N ALA A 63 -5.01 21.39 -8.75
CA ALA A 63 -3.83 22.11 -9.19
C ALA A 63 -3.34 21.66 -10.59
N LEU A 64 -3.49 20.38 -10.93
CA LEU A 64 -3.16 19.85 -12.26
C LEU A 64 -4.09 20.42 -13.35
N VAL A 65 -5.40 20.34 -13.09
CA VAL A 65 -6.42 20.83 -14.06
C VAL A 65 -6.40 22.35 -14.12
N GLY A 66 -6.05 23.02 -13.00
CA GLY A 66 -5.81 24.45 -12.89
C GLY A 66 -7.03 25.32 -13.11
N ASN A 67 -6.79 26.61 -13.18
CA ASN A 67 -7.81 27.64 -13.45
C ASN A 67 -8.09 27.75 -14.96
N ASP A 68 -8.39 26.62 -15.59
CA ASP A 68 -8.73 26.64 -17.01
C ASP A 68 -10.18 27.13 -17.16
N THR A 69 -10.37 28.27 -17.79
CA THR A 69 -11.68 28.88 -18.01
C THR A 69 -12.49 28.16 -19.10
N THR A 70 -11.85 27.24 -19.83
CA THR A 70 -12.48 26.51 -20.94
C THR A 70 -13.06 25.16 -20.53
N SER A 71 -12.73 24.68 -19.30
CA SER A 71 -13.17 23.39 -18.81
C SER A 71 -14.17 23.54 -17.66
N THR A 72 -15.21 22.72 -17.63
CA THR A 72 -16.13 22.65 -16.50
C THR A 72 -15.69 21.56 -15.54
N LEU A 73 -15.41 21.93 -14.29
CA LEU A 73 -15.00 21.01 -13.25
C LEU A 73 -16.20 20.63 -12.38
N TYR A 74 -16.51 19.33 -12.35
CA TYR A 74 -17.48 18.76 -11.40
C TYR A 74 -16.71 18.04 -10.29
N LYS A 75 -17.01 18.39 -9.04
CA LYS A 75 -16.43 17.74 -7.86
C LYS A 75 -17.46 16.89 -7.15
N ILE A 76 -17.18 15.59 -7.05
CA ILE A 76 -17.96 14.66 -6.25
C ILE A 76 -17.11 14.30 -5.03
N VAL A 77 -17.65 14.52 -3.83
CA VAL A 77 -17.00 14.16 -2.57
C VAL A 77 -17.81 13.05 -1.93
N ILE A 78 -17.16 11.89 -1.74
CA ILE A 78 -17.73 10.77 -1.01
C ILE A 78 -17.28 10.91 0.45
N SER A 79 -18.22 11.08 1.37
CA SER A 79 -17.92 11.23 2.79
C SER A 79 -17.53 9.89 3.43
N ALA A 80 -16.75 9.94 4.50
CA ALA A 80 -16.41 8.74 5.29
C ALA A 80 -17.66 8.00 5.80
N ALA A 81 -18.75 8.72 6.08
CA ALA A 81 -20.02 8.12 6.48
C ALA A 81 -20.65 7.28 5.35
N GLN A 82 -20.61 7.78 4.11
CA GLN A 82 -21.10 7.03 2.94
C GLN A 82 -20.25 5.78 2.68
N VAL A 83 -18.92 5.89 2.78
CA VAL A 83 -18.03 4.74 2.62
C VAL A 83 -18.24 3.72 3.73
N ARG A 84 -18.46 4.16 4.98
CA ARG A 84 -18.79 3.25 6.09
C ARG A 84 -20.13 2.55 5.85
N ALA A 85 -21.14 3.27 5.41
CA ALA A 85 -22.45 2.70 5.11
C ALA A 85 -22.41 1.65 3.98
N SER A 86 -21.44 1.72 3.06
CA SER A 86 -21.20 0.72 2.02
C SER A 86 -20.48 -0.55 2.50
N GLY A 87 -20.03 -0.59 3.77
CA GLY A 87 -19.26 -1.71 4.32
C GLY A 87 -17.78 -1.76 3.92
N LEU A 88 -17.27 -0.76 3.21
CA LEU A 88 -15.89 -0.72 2.73
C LEU A 88 -14.88 -0.20 3.77
N LEU A 89 -15.36 0.45 4.85
CA LEU A 89 -14.49 0.89 5.94
C LEU A 89 -14.56 -0.07 7.11
N LYS A 90 -13.40 -0.30 7.73
CA LYS A 90 -13.32 -0.97 9.03
C LYS A 90 -13.97 -0.06 10.09
N ASP A 91 -14.71 -0.66 11.01
CA ASP A 91 -15.35 0.07 12.11
C ASP A 91 -14.31 0.67 13.07
N ARG A 92 -13.18 -0.02 13.21
CA ARG A 92 -12.12 0.38 14.13
C ARG A 92 -10.74 0.13 13.55
N ILE A 93 -9.88 1.14 13.67
CA ILE A 93 -8.44 1.04 13.47
C ILE A 93 -7.80 1.34 14.81
N VAL A 94 -7.00 0.41 15.32
CA VAL A 94 -6.23 0.59 16.56
C VAL A 94 -4.79 0.92 16.18
N ILE A 95 -4.33 2.08 16.61
CA ILE A 95 -2.94 2.51 16.45
C ILE A 95 -2.33 2.51 17.85
N THR A 96 -1.31 1.70 18.04
CA THR A 96 -0.55 1.65 19.30
C THR A 96 0.84 2.23 19.06
N TYR A 97 1.26 3.12 19.90
CA TYR A 97 2.57 3.74 19.88
C TYR A 97 3.07 3.91 21.33
N PRO A 98 4.41 3.97 21.55
CA PRO A 98 4.95 4.16 22.88
C PRO A 98 4.66 5.55 23.43
N ASP A 99 4.42 5.65 24.74
CA ASP A 99 4.17 6.93 25.43
C ASP A 99 5.36 7.88 25.32
N ASP A 100 6.58 7.35 25.32
CA ASP A 100 7.81 8.12 25.14
C ASP A 100 8.63 7.57 23.98
N PRO A 101 8.57 8.19 22.79
CA PRO A 101 9.28 7.73 21.61
C PRO A 101 10.80 7.77 21.73
N THR A 102 11.35 8.45 22.73
CA THR A 102 12.80 8.53 22.96
C THR A 102 13.35 7.37 23.79
N LYS A 103 12.50 6.62 24.46
CA LYS A 103 12.89 5.55 25.39
C LYS A 103 12.51 4.16 24.91
N HIS A 104 11.84 4.03 23.78
CA HIS A 104 11.43 2.72 23.30
C HIS A 104 12.56 2.00 22.58
N ASN A 105 12.54 0.69 22.70
CA ASN A 105 13.35 -0.23 21.91
C ASN A 105 12.45 -0.92 20.91
N ASP A 106 12.82 -0.93 19.65
CA ASP A 106 12.07 -1.55 18.56
C ASP A 106 11.72 -3.02 18.86
N MET A 107 12.62 -3.73 19.55
CA MET A 107 12.37 -5.12 19.97
C MET A 107 11.26 -5.24 21.02
N VAL A 108 11.08 -4.26 21.89
CA VAL A 108 9.96 -4.23 22.85
C VAL A 108 8.63 -4.00 22.12
N LEU A 109 8.63 -3.10 21.14
CA LEU A 109 7.46 -2.89 20.29
C LEU A 109 7.12 -4.12 19.47
N LEU A 110 8.12 -4.79 18.92
CA LEU A 110 7.96 -6.04 18.18
C LEU A 110 7.35 -7.14 19.07
N GLN A 111 7.80 -7.26 20.32
CA GLN A 111 7.22 -8.20 21.28
C GLN A 111 5.73 -7.91 21.51
N ALA A 112 5.38 -6.68 21.83
CA ALA A 112 4.00 -6.29 22.07
C ALA A 112 3.10 -6.52 20.85
N ALA A 113 3.60 -6.19 19.66
CA ALA A 113 2.90 -6.44 18.40
C ALA A 113 2.74 -7.94 18.11
N THR A 114 3.74 -8.76 18.44
CA THR A 114 3.67 -10.21 18.30
C THR A 114 2.62 -10.81 19.22
N ASP A 115 2.55 -10.36 20.47
CA ASP A 115 1.54 -10.81 21.43
C ASP A 115 0.12 -10.47 20.94
N GLU A 116 -0.07 -9.26 20.45
CA GLU A 116 -1.36 -8.84 19.90
C GLU A 116 -1.73 -9.63 18.63
N TRP A 117 -0.77 -9.91 17.75
CA TRP A 117 -1.00 -10.76 16.58
C TRP A 117 -1.38 -12.17 16.98
N LYS A 118 -0.71 -12.79 17.96
CA LYS A 118 -1.05 -14.11 18.50
C LYS A 118 -2.49 -14.15 19.02
N ASN A 119 -2.89 -13.15 19.81
CA ASN A 119 -4.26 -13.03 20.30
C ASN A 119 -5.27 -12.93 19.13
N LYS A 120 -4.94 -12.20 18.10
CA LYS A 120 -5.79 -12.08 16.89
C LYS A 120 -5.91 -13.41 16.16
N CYS A 121 -4.85 -14.19 16.05
CA CYS A 121 -4.90 -15.52 15.43
C CYS A 121 -5.85 -16.46 16.20
N GLU A 122 -5.80 -16.46 17.53
CA GLU A 122 -6.67 -17.29 18.38
C GLU A 122 -8.14 -16.87 18.23
N HIS A 123 -8.45 -15.58 18.34
CA HIS A 123 -9.81 -15.06 18.16
C HIS A 123 -10.35 -15.28 16.74
N TRP A 124 -9.49 -15.13 15.71
CA TRP A 124 -9.88 -15.35 14.34
C TRP A 124 -10.20 -16.81 14.05
N TYR A 125 -9.41 -17.73 14.60
CA TYR A 125 -9.67 -19.16 14.51
C TYR A 125 -11.03 -19.52 15.12
N GLN A 126 -11.32 -19.03 16.32
CA GLN A 126 -12.60 -19.24 16.99
C GLN A 126 -13.76 -18.66 16.17
N TYR A 127 -13.63 -17.42 15.70
CA TYR A 127 -14.64 -16.76 14.89
C TYR A 127 -14.96 -17.52 13.60
N THR A 128 -13.95 -17.94 12.87
CA THR A 128 -14.14 -18.66 11.60
C THR A 128 -14.77 -20.02 11.82
N TYR A 129 -14.42 -20.70 12.93
CA TYR A 129 -15.05 -21.96 13.33
C TYR A 129 -16.55 -21.79 13.65
N GLU A 130 -16.89 -20.79 14.44
CA GLU A 130 -18.28 -20.49 14.83
C GLU A 130 -19.15 -20.06 13.63
N GLN A 131 -18.57 -19.32 12.70
CA GLN A 131 -19.28 -18.80 11.52
C GLN A 131 -19.25 -19.76 10.32
N HIS A 132 -18.62 -20.91 10.43
CA HIS A 132 -18.42 -21.87 9.34
C HIS A 132 -17.68 -21.28 8.12
N TYR A 133 -16.79 -20.33 8.35
CA TYR A 133 -15.94 -19.76 7.30
C TYR A 133 -14.66 -20.59 7.13
N ALA A 134 -14.06 -20.45 5.94
CA ALA A 134 -12.72 -20.98 5.75
C ALA A 134 -11.73 -20.26 6.67
N ASN A 135 -10.88 -21.00 7.37
CA ASN A 135 -9.86 -20.42 8.21
C ASN A 135 -8.84 -19.63 7.36
N VAL A 136 -8.64 -18.37 7.70
CA VAL A 136 -7.65 -17.48 7.13
C VAL A 136 -6.77 -16.96 8.27
N ASN A 137 -5.46 -17.16 8.19
CA ASN A 137 -4.56 -16.67 9.22
C ASN A 137 -4.39 -15.14 9.06
N PRO A 138 -4.44 -14.38 10.17
CA PRO A 138 -4.00 -13.00 10.16
C PRO A 138 -2.52 -12.92 9.78
N VAL A 139 -2.18 -12.09 8.79
CA VAL A 139 -0.80 -11.88 8.37
C VAL A 139 -0.14 -10.83 9.27
N PHE A 140 1.06 -11.13 9.76
CA PHE A 140 1.89 -10.21 10.52
C PHE A 140 2.89 -9.51 9.58
N VAL A 141 2.68 -8.23 9.32
CA VAL A 141 3.54 -7.44 8.44
C VAL A 141 4.54 -6.64 9.26
N ILE A 142 5.82 -6.91 9.07
CA ILE A 142 6.92 -6.20 9.73
C ILE A 142 7.64 -5.35 8.70
N GLN A 143 7.55 -4.03 8.83
CA GLN A 143 8.31 -3.11 8.01
C GLN A 143 9.67 -2.85 8.63
N VAL A 144 10.72 -3.04 7.84
CA VAL A 144 12.12 -2.85 8.26
C VAL A 144 12.77 -1.69 7.51
N LEU A 145 13.88 -1.19 8.03
CA LEU A 145 14.67 -0.16 7.37
C LEU A 145 15.28 -0.69 6.07
N ALA A 146 15.25 0.12 5.03
CA ALA A 146 15.95 -0.19 3.79
C ALA A 146 17.45 -0.33 4.06
N GLY A 147 18.06 -1.31 3.42
CA GLY A 147 19.49 -1.53 3.56
C GLY A 147 20.33 -0.47 2.83
N SER A 148 21.54 -0.30 3.27
CA SER A 148 22.56 0.53 2.67
C SER A 148 23.63 -0.32 1.99
N GLY A 149 24.15 0.13 0.84
CA GLY A 149 25.12 -0.61 0.04
C GLY A 149 24.52 -1.93 -0.49
N ASP A 150 25.18 -3.04 -0.24
CA ASP A 150 24.75 -4.38 -0.68
C ASP A 150 23.78 -5.08 0.30
N LYS A 151 23.43 -4.42 1.41
CA LYS A 151 22.51 -4.99 2.39
C LYS A 151 21.07 -4.82 1.96
N ILE A 152 20.26 -5.84 2.14
CA ILE A 152 18.82 -5.81 1.92
C ILE A 152 18.13 -4.92 2.97
N SER A 153 18.59 -5.00 4.22
CA SER A 153 18.08 -4.20 5.34
C SER A 153 19.21 -3.81 6.28
N ASP A 154 19.13 -2.63 6.87
CA ASP A 154 19.99 -2.22 7.98
C ASP A 154 19.46 -2.75 9.33
N THR A 155 18.23 -3.27 9.36
CA THR A 155 17.68 -4.03 10.50
C THR A 155 18.27 -5.44 10.52
N ASN A 156 18.67 -5.94 11.68
CA ASN A 156 19.06 -7.34 11.83
C ASN A 156 17.83 -8.25 11.75
N LEU A 157 17.63 -8.86 10.58
CA LEU A 157 16.44 -9.69 10.29
C LEU A 157 16.46 -10.99 11.12
N ASP A 158 17.62 -11.53 11.43
CA ASP A 158 17.76 -12.74 12.27
C ASP A 158 17.21 -12.48 13.68
N ASP A 159 17.56 -11.34 14.27
CA ASP A 159 17.07 -10.94 15.58
C ASP A 159 15.55 -10.69 15.57
N VAL A 160 15.02 -10.13 14.48
CA VAL A 160 13.58 -9.91 14.31
C VAL A 160 12.84 -11.24 14.34
N ILE A 161 13.24 -12.19 13.51
CA ILE A 161 12.59 -13.51 13.44
C ILE A 161 12.76 -14.27 14.75
N ALA A 162 13.97 -14.30 15.32
CA ALA A 162 14.22 -14.95 16.60
C ALA A 162 13.33 -14.39 17.72
N LYS A 163 13.10 -13.08 17.73
CA LYS A 163 12.25 -12.43 18.73
C LYS A 163 10.78 -12.79 18.57
N VAL A 164 10.28 -12.89 17.34
CA VAL A 164 8.91 -13.33 17.08
C VAL A 164 8.75 -14.80 17.50
N GLU A 165 9.68 -15.68 17.10
CA GLU A 165 9.68 -17.11 17.49
C GLU A 165 9.68 -17.30 19.00
N GLU A 166 10.52 -16.53 19.74
CA GLU A 166 10.54 -16.53 21.20
C GLU A 166 9.16 -16.21 21.79
N ARG A 167 8.45 -15.22 21.25
CA ARG A 167 7.14 -14.78 21.75
C ARG A 167 6.00 -15.74 21.42
N ILE A 168 6.01 -16.34 20.23
CA ILE A 168 5.00 -17.35 19.87
C ILE A 168 5.24 -18.68 20.58
N GLY A 169 6.48 -18.96 21.00
CA GLY A 169 6.88 -20.21 21.66
C GLY A 169 7.05 -21.38 20.68
N ASP A 170 7.18 -21.10 19.38
CA ASP A 170 7.39 -22.07 18.31
C ASP A 170 8.28 -21.48 17.22
N ARG A 171 8.87 -22.34 16.38
CA ARG A 171 9.66 -21.92 15.21
C ARG A 171 8.81 -21.87 13.97
N PHE A 172 9.10 -20.88 13.12
CA PHE A 172 8.48 -20.83 11.81
C PHE A 172 8.93 -22.00 10.93
N LYS A 173 7.98 -22.48 10.15
CA LYS A 173 8.19 -23.52 9.15
C LYS A 173 8.43 -22.88 7.78
N GLU A 174 8.90 -23.70 6.87
CA GLU A 174 9.13 -23.30 5.48
C GLU A 174 7.86 -22.71 4.85
N ASN A 175 7.97 -21.58 4.18
CA ASN A 175 6.89 -20.80 3.57
C ASN A 175 5.87 -20.15 4.55
N GLU A 176 6.11 -20.17 5.85
CA GLU A 176 5.31 -19.37 6.79
C GLU A 176 5.78 -17.92 6.85
N VAL A 177 7.04 -17.68 6.54
CA VAL A 177 7.66 -16.35 6.42
C VAL A 177 8.07 -16.11 4.99
N VAL A 178 7.75 -14.95 4.46
CA VAL A 178 8.10 -14.51 3.11
C VAL A 178 8.61 -13.07 3.14
N HIS A 179 9.25 -12.63 2.07
CA HIS A 179 9.66 -11.23 1.95
C HIS A 179 9.18 -10.60 0.64
N THR A 180 9.05 -9.27 0.66
CA THR A 180 8.65 -8.44 -0.48
C THR A 180 9.73 -7.42 -0.84
N PHE A 181 10.99 -7.68 -0.48
CA PHE A 181 12.11 -6.78 -0.83
C PHE A 181 12.29 -6.72 -2.34
N GLY A 182 12.79 -5.58 -2.84
CA GLY A 182 12.90 -5.33 -4.27
C GLY A 182 13.85 -6.24 -5.06
N SER A 183 14.65 -7.08 -4.38
CA SER A 183 15.45 -8.14 -5.00
C SER A 183 14.67 -9.44 -4.99
N THR A 184 14.57 -10.09 -6.14
CA THR A 184 13.93 -11.38 -6.27
C THR A 184 14.87 -12.50 -5.82
N GLY A 185 14.35 -13.47 -5.11
CA GLY A 185 15.08 -14.66 -4.70
C GLY A 185 14.76 -15.06 -3.26
N THR A 186 15.35 -16.17 -2.86
CA THR A 186 15.25 -16.65 -1.49
C THR A 186 16.42 -16.12 -0.70
N ILE A 187 16.14 -15.58 0.49
CA ILE A 187 17.16 -15.13 1.43
C ILE A 187 17.15 -16.03 2.67
N SER A 188 18.28 -16.14 3.35
CA SER A 188 18.35 -16.85 4.63
C SER A 188 18.19 -15.88 5.77
N ILE A 189 17.21 -16.12 6.65
CA ILE A 189 16.97 -15.34 7.87
C ILE A 189 16.81 -16.31 9.03
N ASN A 190 17.61 -16.20 10.07
CA ASN A 190 17.57 -17.05 11.27
C ASN A 190 17.53 -18.55 10.96
N GLY A 191 18.23 -18.96 9.88
CA GLY A 191 18.27 -20.35 9.41
C GLY A 191 17.05 -20.79 8.61
N LEU A 192 16.09 -19.91 8.33
CA LEU A 192 14.96 -20.15 7.44
C LEU A 192 15.30 -19.74 6.00
N ASN A 193 14.82 -20.50 5.05
CA ASN A 193 14.78 -20.09 3.65
C ASN A 193 13.50 -19.27 3.42
N VAL A 194 13.65 -17.95 3.30
CA VAL A 194 12.55 -17.00 3.14
C VAL A 194 12.44 -16.61 1.68
N PRO A 195 11.40 -17.07 0.97
CA PRO A 195 11.23 -16.79 -0.45
C PRO A 195 10.67 -15.38 -0.67
N HIS A 196 10.95 -14.82 -1.85
CA HIS A 196 10.28 -13.61 -2.32
C HIS A 196 8.85 -13.95 -2.78
N VAL A 197 7.91 -13.09 -2.40
CA VAL A 197 6.51 -13.16 -2.87
C VAL A 197 6.06 -11.75 -3.22
N GLU A 198 5.35 -11.62 -4.33
CA GLU A 198 4.73 -10.33 -4.67
C GLU A 198 3.61 -10.01 -3.67
N PRO A 199 3.45 -8.75 -3.25
CA PRO A 199 2.46 -8.37 -2.23
C PRO A 199 1.03 -8.82 -2.58
N VAL A 200 0.69 -8.89 -3.87
CA VAL A 200 -0.64 -9.31 -4.34
C VAL A 200 -0.90 -10.80 -4.13
N ASP A 201 0.14 -11.62 -4.07
CA ASP A 201 0.06 -13.09 -3.97
C ASP A 201 0.05 -13.57 -2.50
N ILE A 202 0.33 -12.67 -1.54
CA ILE A 202 0.39 -13.03 -0.11
C ILE A 202 -0.96 -13.61 0.37
N ALA A 203 -2.08 -13.07 -0.10
CA ALA A 203 -3.41 -13.51 0.30
C ALA A 203 -3.77 -14.91 -0.23
N ASP A 204 -3.09 -15.39 -1.27
CA ASP A 204 -3.38 -16.67 -1.90
C ASP A 204 -2.69 -17.85 -1.19
N ASP A 205 -1.64 -17.60 -0.45
CA ASP A 205 -0.93 -18.63 0.31
C ASP A 205 -1.30 -18.60 1.81
N ARG A 206 -2.16 -19.51 2.21
CA ARG A 206 -2.63 -19.63 3.60
C ARG A 206 -1.57 -20.09 4.61
N ARG A 207 -0.38 -20.47 4.16
CA ARG A 207 0.74 -20.82 5.05
C ARG A 207 1.42 -19.59 5.61
N ILE A 208 1.37 -18.47 4.90
CA ILE A 208 1.98 -17.20 5.31
C ILE A 208 1.29 -16.69 6.59
N LYS A 209 2.11 -16.28 7.55
CA LYS A 209 1.68 -15.83 8.88
C LYS A 209 2.04 -14.39 9.18
#